data_f5da18dd7bb7d5257bdc62605eec5d9d
#
_entry.id   f5da18dd7bb7d5257bdc62605eec5d9d
#
_cell.length_a   1.000
_cell.length_b   1.000
_cell.length_c   1.000
_cell.angle_alpha   90.00
_cell.angle_beta   90.00
_cell.angle_gamma   90.00
#
_symmetry.space_group_name_H-M   'P 1'
#
loop_
_entity.id
_entity.type
_entity.pdbx_description
1 polymer ?
#
loop_
_entity_poly.entity_id
_entity_poly.type
_entity_poly.pdbx_seq_one_letter_code
_entity_poly.pdbx_strand_id
1 'polypeptide(L)'
;NINLLTYVILFFCLISLSTDLLLTNKIFWGTLFILSFVFSKIHFKFKSIVVGIFALGALYIQLILNQYVLSEEFFLNCLGVLLIIKFSELNNKNNLLSFNLISMIIAVASLIKGQDILSTLNSFLILILLVVNMYLIQQKEILDFSLKNILKYLGFGLSIFPIIIIFYLVFPRAEVNFRLFDTSASSVGIPDSIDLGSFSQFSNSDEEVFTLINNNFKKEDLYFRVKIFDYMEKDQSWRPSSSYYLFSEFKNSLRIDGNEDLNKNYQIILEPYKKKWIPSLKNSKLITNDIQITKDYFNQSFVSRELIDRKKKLIFKMNKSDYSLDNPLKNYYTLLPETISPKIKEWVNKNNVSTKEEFIEKIYKRFSDGSYFYNLSPQINSNNKYENFFFNSKEGYCEYYAGMFVLLTRLAEIPSRIVTGYYGGDLNEIGNFFQFKQKDTHAWAEVWFDERGWVRIDPTRAIPNSNIRNSLNNYFVNNDKFSSSIFSNNFFKIINFYFNYVD
;
A
#
# COMPACT_ATOMS: atom_id res chain seq x y z
N ASN A 1 -18.22 -39.78 -18.31
CA ASN A 1 -17.80 -38.71 -19.22
C ASN A 1 -17.78 -37.41 -18.46
N ILE A 2 -16.58 -37.00 -18.06
CA ILE A 2 -16.33 -35.66 -17.49
C ILE A 2 -16.65 -34.68 -18.61
N ASN A 3 -17.67 -33.85 -18.42
CA ASN A 3 -18.07 -32.90 -19.44
C ASN A 3 -16.92 -31.93 -19.75
N LEU A 4 -16.64 -31.66 -21.01
CA LEU A 4 -15.64 -30.68 -21.47
C LEU A 4 -15.77 -29.37 -20.69
N LEU A 5 -17.00 -29.01 -20.28
CA LEU A 5 -17.34 -27.84 -19.52
C LEU A 5 -16.62 -27.77 -18.14
N THR A 6 -16.42 -28.92 -17.46
CA THR A 6 -15.71 -28.91 -16.16
C THR A 6 -14.23 -28.58 -16.33
N TYR A 7 -13.60 -28.96 -17.44
CA TYR A 7 -12.23 -28.54 -17.77
C TYR A 7 -12.15 -27.04 -18.05
N VAL A 8 -13.14 -26.50 -18.76
CA VAL A 8 -13.21 -25.08 -19.07
C VAL A 8 -13.40 -24.26 -17.79
N ILE A 9 -14.29 -24.70 -16.90
CA ILE A 9 -14.50 -24.05 -15.59
C ILE A 9 -13.21 -24.07 -14.77
N LEU A 10 -12.54 -25.23 -14.68
CA LEU A 10 -11.28 -25.36 -13.97
C LEU A 10 -10.22 -24.38 -14.51
N PHE A 11 -10.09 -24.28 -15.83
CA PHE A 11 -9.16 -23.37 -16.49
C PHE A 11 -9.40 -21.90 -16.09
N PHE A 12 -10.65 -21.44 -16.18
CA PHE A 12 -10.98 -20.06 -15.81
C PHE A 12 -10.86 -19.77 -14.30
N CYS A 13 -11.17 -20.75 -13.43
CA CYS A 13 -10.92 -20.63 -11.99
C CYS A 13 -9.42 -20.51 -11.67
N LEU A 14 -8.58 -21.30 -12.33
CA LEU A 14 -7.13 -21.25 -12.12
C LEU A 14 -6.52 -19.94 -12.66
N ILE A 15 -7.01 -19.43 -13.79
CA ILE A 15 -6.63 -18.11 -14.30
C ILE A 15 -6.98 -17.04 -13.27
N SER A 16 -8.21 -17.03 -12.76
CA SER A 16 -8.70 -16.06 -11.80
C SER A 16 -7.82 -15.99 -10.53
N LEU A 17 -7.32 -17.13 -10.06
CA LEU A 17 -6.48 -17.21 -8.88
C LEU A 17 -4.99 -16.97 -9.19
N SER A 18 -4.55 -17.11 -10.45
CA SER A 18 -3.12 -17.12 -10.82
C SER A 18 -2.50 -15.76 -11.04
N THR A 19 -3.29 -14.68 -11.14
CA THR A 19 -2.83 -13.34 -11.49
C THR A 19 -1.75 -12.81 -10.54
N ASP A 20 -1.93 -13.03 -9.23
CA ASP A 20 -1.05 -12.49 -8.18
C ASP A 20 -0.14 -13.54 -7.54
N LEU A 21 -0.12 -14.77 -8.06
CA LEU A 21 0.64 -15.86 -7.47
C LEU A 21 2.15 -15.75 -7.71
N LEU A 22 2.93 -16.01 -6.67
CA LEU A 22 4.37 -16.25 -6.76
C LEU A 22 4.68 -17.43 -7.68
N LEU A 23 5.82 -17.39 -8.37
CA LEU A 23 6.25 -18.44 -9.28
C LEU A 23 6.30 -19.82 -8.61
N THR A 24 6.71 -19.88 -7.35
CA THR A 24 6.74 -21.12 -6.54
C THR A 24 5.36 -21.77 -6.41
N ASN A 25 4.32 -20.96 -6.13
CA ASN A 25 2.94 -21.44 -6.05
C ASN A 25 2.40 -21.90 -7.42
N LYS A 26 2.75 -21.21 -8.51
CA LYS A 26 2.38 -21.64 -9.88
C LYS A 26 2.97 -22.99 -10.23
N ILE A 27 4.25 -23.22 -9.91
CA ILE A 27 4.92 -24.51 -10.13
C ILE A 27 4.25 -25.61 -9.29
N PHE A 28 3.96 -25.32 -8.03
CA PHE A 28 3.27 -26.26 -7.13
C PHE A 28 1.88 -26.66 -7.67
N TRP A 29 1.09 -25.70 -8.14
CA TRP A 29 -0.21 -25.98 -8.75
C TRP A 29 -0.11 -26.79 -10.03
N GLY A 30 0.89 -26.51 -10.87
CA GLY A 30 1.16 -27.30 -12.08
C GLY A 30 1.49 -28.77 -11.76
N THR A 31 2.32 -28.99 -10.75
CA THR A 31 2.65 -30.36 -10.30
C THR A 31 1.45 -31.08 -9.71
N LEU A 32 0.65 -30.39 -8.88
CA LEU A 32 -0.60 -30.91 -8.33
C LEU A 32 -1.61 -31.27 -9.43
N PHE A 33 -1.73 -30.42 -10.45
CA PHE A 33 -2.63 -30.69 -11.58
C PHE A 33 -2.24 -31.98 -12.34
N ILE A 34 -0.94 -32.14 -12.63
CA ILE A 34 -0.43 -33.36 -13.29
C ILE A 34 -0.72 -34.60 -12.43
N LEU A 35 -0.42 -34.54 -11.13
CA LEU A 35 -0.69 -35.64 -10.20
C LEU A 35 -2.20 -35.93 -10.10
N SER A 36 -3.05 -34.92 -9.97
CA SER A 36 -4.50 -35.10 -9.95
C SER A 36 -5.03 -35.71 -11.23
N PHE A 37 -4.48 -35.35 -12.39
CA PHE A 37 -4.83 -35.96 -13.67
C PHE A 37 -4.44 -37.43 -13.74
N VAL A 38 -3.24 -37.82 -13.26
CA VAL A 38 -2.83 -39.20 -13.14
C VAL A 38 -3.77 -39.98 -12.21
N PHE A 39 -4.05 -39.42 -11.00
CA PHE A 39 -4.98 -40.03 -10.05
C PHE A 39 -6.41 -40.18 -10.61
N SER A 40 -6.86 -39.30 -11.49
CA SER A 40 -8.17 -39.42 -12.13
C SER A 40 -8.34 -40.71 -12.94
N LYS A 41 -7.26 -41.23 -13.52
CA LYS A 41 -7.23 -42.45 -14.36
C LYS A 41 -7.14 -43.74 -13.58
N ILE A 42 -6.69 -43.68 -12.33
CA ILE A 42 -6.46 -44.87 -11.50
C ILE A 42 -7.74 -45.18 -10.70
N HIS A 43 -8.16 -46.45 -10.72
CA HIS A 43 -9.33 -46.95 -9.99
C HIS A 43 -8.89 -47.96 -8.94
N PHE A 44 -9.09 -47.65 -7.67
CA PHE A 44 -8.85 -48.58 -6.57
C PHE A 44 -9.83 -48.33 -5.41
N LYS A 45 -10.02 -49.37 -4.56
CA LYS A 45 -11.10 -49.44 -3.57
C LYS A 45 -11.08 -48.30 -2.52
N PHE A 46 -9.90 -47.77 -2.19
CA PHE A 46 -9.72 -46.71 -1.14
C PHE A 46 -9.30 -45.36 -1.74
N LYS A 47 -9.63 -45.11 -3.02
CA LYS A 47 -9.24 -43.88 -3.72
C LYS A 47 -9.54 -42.62 -2.96
N SER A 48 -10.75 -42.46 -2.40
CA SER A 48 -11.16 -41.24 -1.69
C SER A 48 -10.35 -40.98 -0.41
N ILE A 49 -9.94 -42.04 0.30
CA ILE A 49 -9.08 -41.90 1.50
C ILE A 49 -7.69 -41.40 1.10
N VAL A 50 -7.11 -42.01 0.06
CA VAL A 50 -5.77 -41.61 -0.44
C VAL A 50 -5.79 -40.20 -0.97
N VAL A 51 -6.83 -39.80 -1.69
CA VAL A 51 -7.00 -38.43 -2.19
C VAL A 51 -7.20 -37.45 -1.02
N GLY A 52 -7.91 -37.84 0.05
CA GLY A 52 -8.04 -37.04 1.27
C GLY A 52 -6.71 -36.79 2.00
N ILE A 53 -5.88 -37.85 2.15
CA ILE A 53 -4.54 -37.71 2.74
C ILE A 53 -3.65 -36.81 1.86
N PHE A 54 -3.71 -37.02 0.54
CA PHE A 54 -2.99 -36.18 -0.41
C PHE A 54 -3.43 -34.71 -0.34
N ALA A 55 -4.73 -34.44 -0.16
CA ALA A 55 -5.25 -33.09 0.04
C ALA A 55 -4.69 -32.42 1.30
N LEU A 56 -4.67 -33.14 2.42
CA LEU A 56 -4.09 -32.65 3.67
C LEU A 56 -2.58 -32.33 3.53
N GLY A 57 -1.84 -33.21 2.85
CA GLY A 57 -0.43 -32.99 2.55
C GLY A 57 -0.20 -31.76 1.66
N ALA A 58 -1.03 -31.58 0.62
CA ALA A 58 -0.95 -30.42 -0.27
C ALA A 58 -1.29 -29.12 0.44
N LEU A 59 -2.29 -29.10 1.34
CA LEU A 59 -2.61 -27.94 2.18
C LEU A 59 -1.49 -27.62 3.16
N TYR A 60 -0.83 -28.64 3.73
CA TYR A 60 0.33 -28.44 4.61
C TYR A 60 1.52 -27.83 3.84
N ILE A 61 1.80 -28.31 2.63
CA ILE A 61 2.82 -27.72 1.76
C ILE A 61 2.46 -26.26 1.43
N GLN A 62 1.18 -25.97 1.15
CA GLN A 62 0.72 -24.60 0.91
C GLN A 62 0.95 -23.69 2.13
N LEU A 63 0.78 -24.20 3.34
CA LEU A 63 1.07 -23.46 4.58
C LEU A 63 2.57 -23.13 4.70
N ILE A 64 3.45 -24.06 4.36
CA ILE A 64 4.90 -23.83 4.34
C ILE A 64 5.27 -22.79 3.28
N LEU A 65 4.74 -22.90 2.05
CA LEU A 65 5.02 -21.96 0.96
C LEU A 65 4.59 -20.52 1.28
N ASN A 66 3.55 -20.35 2.12
CA ASN A 66 3.11 -19.05 2.63
C ASN A 66 3.75 -18.68 3.97
N GLN A 67 4.88 -19.30 4.34
CA GLN A 67 5.65 -19.00 5.55
C GLN A 67 4.81 -19.01 6.85
N TYR A 68 3.84 -19.91 6.94
CA TYR A 68 2.88 -20.05 8.06
C TYR A 68 1.99 -18.82 8.30
N VAL A 69 1.90 -17.89 7.35
CA VAL A 69 1.01 -16.72 7.43
C VAL A 69 -0.37 -17.08 6.88
N LEU A 70 -1.40 -16.95 7.71
CA LEU A 70 -2.81 -17.18 7.34
C LEU A 70 -3.40 -15.91 6.70
N SER A 71 -2.88 -15.54 5.52
CA SER A 71 -3.33 -14.38 4.74
C SER A 71 -4.54 -14.73 3.88
N GLU A 72 -5.21 -13.71 3.32
CA GLU A 72 -6.25 -13.89 2.30
C GLU A 72 -5.74 -14.73 1.13
N GLU A 73 -4.51 -14.47 0.67
CA GLU A 73 -3.87 -15.23 -0.40
C GLU A 73 -3.68 -16.71 -0.05
N PHE A 74 -3.36 -17.02 1.22
CA PHE A 74 -3.29 -18.41 1.69
C PHE A 74 -4.62 -19.12 1.50
N PHE A 75 -5.75 -18.52 1.91
CA PHE A 75 -7.07 -19.14 1.76
C PHE A 75 -7.48 -19.32 0.30
N LEU A 76 -7.20 -18.33 -0.56
CA LEU A 76 -7.45 -18.45 -2.00
C LEU A 76 -6.59 -19.57 -2.63
N ASN A 77 -5.33 -19.68 -2.22
CA ASN A 77 -4.45 -20.75 -2.65
C ASN A 77 -4.95 -22.12 -2.19
N CYS A 78 -5.46 -22.24 -0.98
CA CYS A 78 -6.08 -23.46 -0.48
C CYS A 78 -7.32 -23.86 -1.30
N LEU A 79 -8.16 -22.90 -1.70
CA LEU A 79 -9.29 -23.17 -2.58
C LEU A 79 -8.84 -23.69 -3.95
N GLY A 80 -7.78 -23.12 -4.53
CA GLY A 80 -7.18 -23.60 -5.78
C GLY A 80 -6.65 -25.03 -5.66
N VAL A 81 -5.92 -25.33 -4.58
CA VAL A 81 -5.44 -26.70 -4.27
C VAL A 81 -6.61 -27.68 -4.15
N LEU A 82 -7.66 -27.34 -3.39
CA LEU A 82 -8.84 -28.17 -3.22
C LEU A 82 -9.58 -28.39 -4.54
N LEU A 83 -9.70 -27.37 -5.39
CA LEU A 83 -10.31 -27.47 -6.71
C LEU A 83 -9.56 -28.45 -7.60
N ILE A 84 -8.22 -28.35 -7.68
CA ILE A 84 -7.37 -29.24 -8.47
C ILE A 84 -7.49 -30.68 -7.98
N ILE A 85 -7.47 -30.90 -6.67
CA ILE A 85 -7.57 -32.24 -6.09
C ILE A 85 -8.97 -32.83 -6.31
N LYS A 86 -10.02 -32.01 -6.12
CA LYS A 86 -11.41 -32.44 -6.34
C LYS A 86 -11.67 -32.82 -7.80
N PHE A 87 -10.94 -32.22 -8.72
CA PHE A 87 -10.98 -32.58 -10.13
C PHE A 87 -10.56 -34.06 -10.37
N SER A 88 -9.73 -34.69 -9.53
CA SER A 88 -9.37 -36.11 -9.62
C SER A 88 -10.51 -37.08 -9.27
N GLU A 89 -11.57 -36.60 -8.62
CA GLU A 89 -12.68 -37.44 -8.11
C GLU A 89 -14.02 -37.24 -8.84
N LEU A 90 -14.03 -36.64 -10.03
CA LEU A 90 -15.27 -36.23 -10.75
C LEU A 90 -16.13 -37.40 -11.27
N ASN A 91 -16.01 -38.61 -10.71
CA ASN A 91 -16.71 -39.80 -11.18
C ASN A 91 -18.18 -39.90 -10.72
N ASN A 92 -18.56 -39.18 -9.64
CA ASN A 92 -19.87 -39.24 -9.05
C ASN A 92 -20.57 -37.86 -9.09
N LYS A 93 -21.91 -37.86 -9.16
CA LYS A 93 -22.74 -36.64 -9.15
C LYS A 93 -22.43 -35.73 -7.94
N ASN A 94 -22.25 -36.31 -6.74
CA ASN A 94 -21.94 -35.54 -5.53
C ASN A 94 -20.56 -34.86 -5.63
N ASN A 95 -19.59 -35.48 -6.25
CA ASN A 95 -18.27 -34.88 -6.46
C ASN A 95 -18.28 -33.77 -7.49
N LEU A 96 -19.11 -33.88 -8.54
CA LEU A 96 -19.37 -32.80 -9.50
C LEU A 96 -20.04 -31.61 -8.84
N LEU A 97 -21.01 -31.85 -7.93
CA LEU A 97 -21.66 -30.78 -7.16
C LEU A 97 -20.67 -30.07 -6.23
N SER A 98 -19.81 -30.84 -5.53
CA SER A 98 -18.75 -30.26 -4.70
C SER A 98 -17.73 -29.43 -5.50
N PHE A 99 -17.36 -29.90 -6.69
CA PHE A 99 -16.49 -29.15 -7.60
C PHE A 99 -17.15 -27.82 -8.02
N ASN A 100 -18.44 -27.84 -8.38
CA ASN A 100 -19.17 -26.63 -8.73
C ASN A 100 -19.30 -25.67 -7.55
N LEU A 101 -19.47 -26.17 -6.31
CA LEU A 101 -19.53 -25.34 -5.11
C LEU A 101 -18.19 -24.62 -4.86
N ILE A 102 -17.06 -25.35 -4.93
CA ILE A 102 -15.73 -24.74 -4.78
C ILE A 102 -15.48 -23.70 -5.88
N SER A 103 -15.84 -24.03 -7.13
CA SER A 103 -15.69 -23.09 -8.26
C SER A 103 -16.55 -21.82 -8.08
N MET A 104 -17.75 -21.96 -7.51
CA MET A 104 -18.62 -20.82 -7.19
C MET A 104 -18.00 -19.92 -6.10
N ILE A 105 -17.44 -20.52 -5.05
CA ILE A 105 -16.73 -19.78 -3.99
C ILE A 105 -15.55 -19.03 -4.59
N ILE A 106 -14.78 -19.65 -5.48
CA ILE A 106 -13.66 -19.00 -6.17
C ILE A 106 -14.14 -17.81 -7.02
N ALA A 107 -15.24 -17.98 -7.79
CA ALA A 107 -15.77 -16.89 -8.61
C ALA A 107 -16.22 -15.70 -7.75
N VAL A 108 -16.91 -15.95 -6.63
CA VAL A 108 -17.33 -14.90 -5.70
C VAL A 108 -16.13 -14.23 -5.01
N ALA A 109 -15.17 -15.02 -4.52
CA ALA A 109 -13.97 -14.49 -3.89
C ALA A 109 -13.14 -13.63 -4.87
N SER A 110 -13.10 -14.03 -6.13
CA SER A 110 -12.43 -13.27 -7.19
C SER A 110 -13.13 -11.97 -7.53
N LEU A 111 -14.47 -11.91 -7.46
CA LEU A 111 -15.24 -10.67 -7.60
C LEU A 111 -14.97 -9.69 -6.45
N ILE A 112 -14.76 -10.20 -5.25
CA ILE A 112 -14.45 -9.38 -4.07
C ILE A 112 -13.03 -8.84 -4.14
N LYS A 113 -12.06 -9.67 -4.53
CA LYS A 113 -10.64 -9.31 -4.61
C LYS A 113 -10.31 -8.42 -5.81
N GLY A 114 -10.77 -8.79 -6.99
CA GLY A 114 -10.44 -8.14 -8.27
C GLY A 114 -11.47 -7.07 -8.63
N GLN A 115 -11.09 -5.79 -8.55
CA GLN A 115 -11.94 -4.67 -8.96
C GLN A 115 -11.75 -4.27 -10.43
N ASP A 116 -10.83 -4.94 -11.14
CA ASP A 116 -10.58 -4.72 -12.55
C ASP A 116 -11.64 -5.38 -13.44
N ILE A 117 -11.86 -4.81 -14.62
CA ILE A 117 -12.89 -5.27 -15.56
C ILE A 117 -12.65 -6.71 -16.00
N LEU A 118 -11.39 -7.11 -16.20
CA LEU A 118 -11.06 -8.46 -16.68
C LEU A 118 -11.36 -9.53 -15.64
N SER A 119 -11.01 -9.31 -14.37
CA SER A 119 -11.34 -10.22 -13.25
C SER A 119 -12.85 -10.34 -13.07
N THR A 120 -13.56 -9.22 -13.16
CA THR A 120 -15.02 -9.18 -13.08
C THR A 120 -15.66 -10.00 -14.20
N LEU A 121 -15.26 -9.77 -15.46
CA LEU A 121 -15.76 -10.53 -16.62
C LEU A 121 -15.45 -12.02 -16.51
N ASN A 122 -14.24 -12.39 -16.05
CA ASN A 122 -13.86 -13.78 -15.84
C ASN A 122 -14.74 -14.45 -14.78
N SER A 123 -14.98 -13.80 -13.67
CA SER A 123 -15.84 -14.32 -12.60
C SER A 123 -17.29 -14.51 -13.07
N PHE A 124 -17.85 -13.58 -13.83
CA PHE A 124 -19.16 -13.76 -14.45
C PHE A 124 -19.20 -14.89 -15.45
N LEU A 125 -18.16 -15.05 -16.25
CA LEU A 125 -18.07 -16.18 -17.18
C LEU A 125 -18.08 -17.51 -16.42
N ILE A 126 -17.32 -17.63 -15.31
CA ILE A 126 -17.33 -18.81 -14.45
C ILE A 126 -18.74 -19.08 -13.93
N LEU A 127 -19.44 -18.08 -13.41
CA LEU A 127 -20.82 -18.24 -12.89
C LEU A 127 -21.80 -18.71 -13.96
N ILE A 128 -21.74 -18.17 -15.18
CA ILE A 128 -22.55 -18.60 -16.30
C ILE A 128 -22.26 -20.06 -16.66
N LEU A 129 -20.97 -20.43 -16.76
CA LEU A 129 -20.57 -21.79 -17.07
C LEU A 129 -21.00 -22.79 -15.98
N LEU A 130 -20.95 -22.39 -14.69
CA LEU A 130 -21.44 -23.20 -13.57
C LEU A 130 -22.91 -23.50 -13.66
N VAL A 131 -23.74 -22.52 -14.04
CA VAL A 131 -25.17 -22.75 -14.19
C VAL A 131 -25.47 -23.71 -15.34
N VAL A 132 -24.80 -23.53 -16.47
CA VAL A 132 -24.92 -24.48 -17.60
C VAL A 132 -24.46 -25.87 -17.16
N ASN A 133 -23.38 -25.99 -16.42
CA ASN A 133 -22.87 -27.26 -15.90
C ASN A 133 -23.86 -27.92 -14.93
N MET A 134 -24.49 -27.16 -14.02
CA MET A 134 -25.50 -27.65 -13.10
C MET A 134 -26.75 -28.15 -13.85
N TYR A 135 -27.17 -27.42 -14.88
CA TYR A 135 -28.27 -27.85 -15.75
C TYR A 135 -27.98 -29.21 -16.41
N LEU A 136 -26.80 -29.36 -17.02
CA LEU A 136 -26.38 -30.61 -17.67
C LEU A 136 -26.28 -31.79 -16.69
N ILE A 137 -25.77 -31.58 -15.49
CA ILE A 137 -25.70 -32.57 -14.42
C ILE A 137 -27.09 -33.04 -14.00
N GLN A 138 -28.06 -32.12 -13.92
CA GLN A 138 -29.43 -32.41 -13.50
C GLN A 138 -30.20 -33.19 -14.57
N GLN A 139 -30.04 -32.82 -15.82
CA GLN A 139 -30.67 -33.50 -16.95
C GLN A 139 -29.99 -34.78 -17.39
N LYS A 140 -28.80 -35.09 -16.86
CA LYS A 140 -27.92 -36.19 -17.30
C LYS A 140 -27.55 -36.10 -18.79
N GLU A 141 -27.61 -34.89 -19.35
CA GLU A 141 -27.26 -34.64 -20.75
C GLU A 141 -25.76 -34.44 -20.92
N ILE A 142 -25.25 -34.81 -22.09
CA ILE A 142 -23.89 -34.51 -22.52
C ILE A 142 -23.95 -33.20 -23.31
N LEU A 143 -22.88 -32.41 -23.22
CA LEU A 143 -22.76 -31.16 -23.96
C LEU A 143 -22.85 -31.47 -25.47
N ASP A 144 -23.92 -30.99 -26.09
CA ASP A 144 -24.14 -31.11 -27.53
C ASP A 144 -23.99 -29.74 -28.18
N PHE A 145 -23.09 -29.67 -29.15
CA PHE A 145 -22.77 -28.47 -29.90
C PHE A 145 -23.72 -28.18 -31.05
N SER A 146 -24.89 -28.82 -31.10
CA SER A 146 -25.92 -28.43 -32.08
C SER A 146 -26.36 -26.99 -31.85
N LEU A 147 -26.60 -26.23 -32.93
CA LEU A 147 -26.95 -24.80 -32.85
C LEU A 147 -28.13 -24.53 -31.91
N LYS A 148 -29.11 -25.46 -31.93
CA LYS A 148 -30.31 -25.40 -31.06
C LYS A 148 -29.95 -25.51 -29.58
N ASN A 149 -29.02 -26.41 -29.21
CA ASN A 149 -28.61 -26.60 -27.82
C ASN A 149 -27.65 -25.48 -27.35
N ILE A 150 -26.81 -24.98 -28.23
CA ILE A 150 -25.98 -23.78 -27.93
C ILE A 150 -26.86 -22.59 -27.60
N LEU A 151 -27.90 -22.29 -28.40
CA LEU A 151 -28.86 -21.21 -28.13
C LEU A 151 -29.61 -21.43 -26.81
N LYS A 152 -29.96 -22.68 -26.47
CA LYS A 152 -30.57 -23.02 -25.20
C LYS A 152 -29.68 -22.77 -24.02
N TYR A 153 -28.39 -23.16 -24.11
CA TYR A 153 -27.35 -22.92 -23.05
C TYR A 153 -27.07 -21.43 -22.87
N LEU A 154 -26.96 -20.69 -23.98
CA LEU A 154 -26.83 -19.23 -23.93
C LEU A 154 -28.04 -18.56 -23.28
N GLY A 155 -29.26 -19.02 -23.62
CA GLY A 155 -30.48 -18.51 -22.99
C GLY A 155 -30.50 -18.73 -21.48
N PHE A 156 -30.11 -19.91 -21.02
CA PHE A 156 -29.96 -20.20 -19.59
C PHE A 156 -28.88 -19.34 -18.91
N GLY A 157 -27.73 -19.19 -19.52
CA GLY A 157 -26.66 -18.32 -19.02
C GLY A 157 -27.09 -16.86 -18.93
N LEU A 158 -27.74 -16.36 -19.99
CA LEU A 158 -28.23 -14.99 -20.06
C LEU A 158 -29.41 -14.71 -19.11
N SER A 159 -30.19 -15.70 -18.72
CA SER A 159 -31.27 -15.51 -17.75
C SER A 159 -30.83 -15.06 -16.37
N ILE A 160 -29.54 -15.32 -16.02
CA ILE A 160 -28.93 -14.92 -14.77
C ILE A 160 -28.33 -13.50 -14.85
N PHE A 161 -28.08 -13.00 -16.07
CA PHE A 161 -27.46 -11.71 -16.28
C PHE A 161 -28.16 -10.53 -15.56
N PRO A 162 -29.50 -10.43 -15.51
CA PRO A 162 -30.18 -9.39 -14.73
C PRO A 162 -29.89 -9.48 -13.23
N ILE A 163 -29.83 -10.69 -12.67
CA ILE A 163 -29.51 -10.92 -11.25
C ILE A 163 -28.06 -10.50 -10.96
N ILE A 164 -27.15 -10.85 -11.86
CA ILE A 164 -25.74 -10.45 -11.77
C ILE A 164 -25.61 -8.92 -11.80
N ILE A 165 -26.32 -8.24 -12.70
CA ILE A 165 -26.30 -6.78 -12.78
C ILE A 165 -26.87 -6.16 -11.50
N ILE A 166 -27.98 -6.67 -10.99
CA ILE A 166 -28.57 -6.19 -9.73
C ILE A 166 -27.59 -6.38 -8.58
N PHE A 167 -26.96 -7.55 -8.45
CA PHE A 167 -25.94 -7.79 -7.44
C PHE A 167 -24.74 -6.85 -7.61
N TYR A 168 -24.27 -6.63 -8.82
CA TYR A 168 -23.18 -5.71 -9.11
C TYR A 168 -23.50 -4.26 -8.77
N LEU A 169 -24.77 -3.84 -8.94
CA LEU A 169 -25.23 -2.48 -8.64
C LEU A 169 -25.62 -2.27 -7.18
N VAL A 170 -26.20 -3.30 -6.54
CA VAL A 170 -26.74 -3.20 -5.16
C VAL A 170 -25.70 -3.56 -4.10
N PHE A 171 -24.78 -4.49 -4.42
CA PHE A 171 -23.68 -4.75 -3.51
C PHE A 171 -22.75 -3.54 -3.51
N PRO A 172 -22.69 -2.76 -2.42
CA PRO A 172 -21.67 -1.75 -2.30
C PRO A 172 -20.34 -2.46 -2.49
N ARG A 173 -19.42 -1.85 -3.22
CA ARG A 173 -18.01 -2.24 -3.26
C ARG A 173 -17.42 -1.91 -1.90
N ALA A 174 -17.98 -2.50 -0.84
CA ALA A 174 -17.36 -2.53 0.44
C ALA A 174 -16.05 -3.27 0.20
N GLU A 175 -14.94 -2.59 0.40
CA GLU A 175 -13.68 -3.27 0.69
C GLU A 175 -13.95 -4.11 1.93
N VAL A 176 -14.47 -5.32 1.71
CA VAL A 176 -14.60 -6.31 2.77
C VAL A 176 -13.18 -6.78 3.02
N ASN A 177 -12.47 -6.02 3.82
CA ASN A 177 -11.26 -6.49 4.45
C ASN A 177 -11.65 -7.67 5.34
N PHE A 178 -11.66 -8.85 4.75
CA PHE A 178 -11.84 -10.13 5.44
C PHE A 178 -10.58 -10.40 6.28
N ARG A 179 -10.36 -9.57 7.29
CA ARG A 179 -9.31 -9.74 8.29
C ARG A 179 -9.82 -10.63 9.42
N LEU A 180 -10.22 -11.88 9.08
CA LEU A 180 -10.62 -12.87 10.09
C LEU A 180 -9.45 -13.32 10.99
N PHE A 181 -8.21 -13.10 10.54
CA PHE A 181 -7.00 -13.47 11.29
C PHE A 181 -5.90 -12.42 11.05
N ASP A 182 -6.07 -11.24 11.63
CA ASP A 182 -5.01 -10.24 11.73
C ASP A 182 -3.96 -10.71 12.76
N THR A 183 -3.12 -11.69 12.39
CA THR A 183 -1.95 -12.07 13.19
C THR A 183 -0.71 -11.24 12.83
N SER A 184 -0.72 -10.55 11.71
CA SER A 184 0.17 -9.43 11.45
C SER A 184 -0.70 -8.18 11.48
N ALA A 185 -0.61 -7.41 12.57
CA ALA A 185 -0.92 -6.00 12.50
C ALA A 185 -0.01 -5.44 11.40
N SER A 186 -0.45 -5.51 10.13
CA SER A 186 0.07 -4.63 9.11
C SER A 186 -0.19 -3.26 9.69
N SER A 187 0.85 -2.64 10.19
CA SER A 187 0.77 -1.36 10.85
C SER A 187 0.51 -0.33 9.76
N VAL A 188 -0.76 -0.25 9.34
CA VAL A 188 -1.22 0.87 8.54
C VAL A 188 -0.85 2.12 9.31
N GLY A 189 -0.21 3.06 8.64
CA GLY A 189 0.27 4.27 9.26
C GLY A 189 1.78 4.29 9.50
N ILE A 190 2.27 5.45 9.84
CA ILE A 190 3.69 5.72 10.06
C ILE A 190 4.17 5.02 11.33
N PRO A 191 5.35 4.36 11.32
CA PRO A 191 5.90 3.66 12.47
C PRO A 191 6.21 4.60 13.64
N ASP A 192 6.44 4.03 14.83
CA ASP A 192 6.78 4.80 16.03
C ASP A 192 8.28 5.10 16.14
N SER A 193 9.13 4.43 15.34
CA SER A 193 10.55 4.72 15.16
C SER A 193 10.93 4.59 13.69
N ILE A 194 11.95 5.33 13.27
CA ILE A 194 12.56 5.17 11.95
C ILE A 194 13.85 4.40 12.12
N ASP A 195 13.82 3.13 11.78
CA ASP A 195 14.99 2.32 11.47
C ASP A 195 15.21 2.31 9.97
N LEU A 196 16.45 2.28 9.52
CA LEU A 196 16.75 2.16 8.10
C LEU A 196 16.17 0.85 7.55
N GLY A 197 15.30 0.95 6.54
CA GLY A 197 14.54 -0.15 5.96
C GLY A 197 13.12 -0.34 6.53
N SER A 198 12.72 0.44 7.55
CA SER A 198 11.38 0.32 8.15
C SER A 198 10.25 0.74 7.22
N PHE A 199 10.50 1.59 6.23
CA PHE A 199 9.50 2.06 5.28
C PHE A 199 9.27 1.11 4.10
N SER A 200 10.20 0.19 3.84
CA SER A 200 10.08 -0.78 2.74
C SER A 200 8.83 -1.65 2.81
N GLN A 201 8.33 -1.94 4.02
CA GLN A 201 7.10 -2.70 4.23
C GLN A 201 5.84 -2.00 3.70
N PHE A 202 5.86 -0.68 3.52
CA PHE A 202 4.73 0.11 3.03
C PHE A 202 4.75 0.30 1.51
N SER A 203 5.88 0.08 0.86
CA SER A 203 6.11 0.40 -0.55
C SER A 203 5.15 -0.29 -1.52
N ASN A 204 4.58 -1.42 -1.15
CA ASN A 204 3.66 -2.21 -1.98
C ASN A 204 2.21 -2.23 -1.47
N SER A 205 1.87 -1.42 -0.45
CA SER A 205 0.52 -1.41 0.08
C SER A 205 -0.37 -0.38 -0.62
N ASP A 206 -1.37 -0.86 -1.33
CA ASP A 206 -2.41 -0.03 -1.97
C ASP A 206 -3.55 0.37 -1.02
N GLU A 207 -3.41 0.09 0.29
CA GLU A 207 -4.40 0.45 1.30
C GLU A 207 -4.58 1.96 1.37
N GLU A 208 -5.82 2.42 1.23
CA GLU A 208 -6.17 3.84 1.26
C GLU A 208 -6.06 4.39 2.69
N VAL A 209 -5.45 5.57 2.82
CA VAL A 209 -5.29 6.25 4.11
C VAL A 209 -6.21 7.47 4.21
N PHE A 210 -6.25 8.28 3.18
CA PHE A 210 -7.15 9.44 3.11
C PHE A 210 -7.29 9.95 1.68
N THR A 211 -8.38 10.70 1.47
CA THR A 211 -8.67 11.42 0.22
C THR A 211 -8.63 12.92 0.47
N LEU A 212 -7.93 13.69 -0.38
CA LEU A 212 -7.94 15.15 -0.39
C LEU A 212 -8.99 15.65 -1.40
N ILE A 213 -9.99 16.36 -0.92
CA ILE A 213 -11.05 16.98 -1.72
C ILE A 213 -10.77 18.48 -1.93
N ASN A 214 -11.31 19.06 -3.00
CA ASN A 214 -11.10 20.47 -3.41
C ASN A 214 -9.64 20.79 -3.72
N ASN A 215 -9.25 20.38 -4.90
CA ASN A 215 -7.87 20.37 -5.31
C ASN A 215 -7.45 21.66 -6.02
N ASN A 216 -7.02 22.64 -5.24
CA ASN A 216 -6.29 23.82 -5.74
C ASN A 216 -4.78 23.72 -5.47
N PHE A 217 -4.25 22.50 -5.30
CA PHE A 217 -2.85 22.26 -5.01
C PHE A 217 -2.17 21.55 -6.17
N LYS A 218 -0.90 21.85 -6.38
CA LYS A 218 -0.06 21.07 -7.29
C LYS A 218 0.42 19.82 -6.56
N LYS A 219 0.50 18.69 -7.27
CA LYS A 219 0.97 17.41 -6.72
C LYS A 219 2.31 17.54 -5.97
N GLU A 220 3.20 18.38 -6.47
CA GLU A 220 4.54 18.64 -5.92
C GLU A 220 4.52 19.30 -4.54
N ASP A 221 3.40 19.95 -4.16
CA ASP A 221 3.23 20.63 -2.89
C ASP A 221 2.52 19.77 -1.83
N LEU A 222 2.01 18.60 -2.23
CA LEU A 222 1.21 17.72 -1.39
C LEU A 222 2.07 16.88 -0.45
N TYR A 223 2.71 17.52 0.52
CA TYR A 223 3.42 16.88 1.63
C TYR A 223 2.55 16.93 2.89
N PHE A 224 1.78 15.87 3.10
CA PHE A 224 0.96 15.72 4.29
C PHE A 224 1.80 15.15 5.41
N ARG A 225 2.14 15.99 6.38
CA ARG A 225 2.92 15.60 7.56
C ARG A 225 2.05 14.84 8.55
N VAL A 226 2.65 13.89 9.22
CA VAL A 226 2.02 13.08 10.27
C VAL A 226 2.82 13.14 11.56
N LYS A 227 4.13 12.88 11.49
CA LYS A 227 4.98 12.75 12.67
C LYS A 227 6.37 13.36 12.42
N ILE A 228 7.00 13.87 13.49
CA ILE A 228 8.37 14.34 13.48
C ILE A 228 9.24 13.36 14.27
N PHE A 229 10.43 13.12 13.75
CA PHE A 229 11.47 12.34 14.40
C PHE A 229 12.68 13.25 14.58
N ASP A 230 12.95 13.60 15.81
CA ASP A 230 13.88 14.63 16.17
C ASP A 230 14.96 14.19 17.16
N TYR A 231 14.89 12.95 17.66
CA TYR A 231 15.87 12.37 18.54
C TYR A 231 16.50 11.12 17.90
N MET A 232 17.84 11.06 17.87
CA MET A 232 18.59 9.91 17.40
C MET A 232 19.10 9.07 18.57
N GLU A 233 18.72 7.81 18.61
CA GLU A 233 19.18 6.83 19.61
C GLU A 233 20.63 6.38 19.31
N LYS A 234 21.23 5.68 20.29
CA LYS A 234 22.61 5.13 20.15
C LYS A 234 22.72 4.06 19.07
N ASP A 235 21.62 3.37 18.76
CA ASP A 235 21.52 2.36 17.68
C ASP A 235 21.28 2.99 16.29
N GLN A 236 21.35 4.31 16.20
CA GLN A 236 21.13 5.12 15.01
C GLN A 236 19.66 5.11 14.50
N SER A 237 18.70 4.63 15.29
CA SER A 237 17.29 4.82 15.00
C SER A 237 16.82 6.24 15.37
N TRP A 238 15.82 6.74 14.63
CA TRP A 238 15.20 8.02 14.96
C TRP A 238 13.88 7.81 15.66
N ARG A 239 13.65 8.61 16.71
CA ARG A 239 12.40 8.57 17.48
C ARG A 239 11.80 9.97 17.60
N PRO A 240 10.47 10.06 17.75
CA PRO A 240 9.86 11.30 18.19
C PRO A 240 10.28 11.55 19.64
N SER A 241 10.77 12.72 19.96
CA SER A 241 10.88 13.12 21.36
C SER A 241 9.49 13.06 22.00
N SER A 242 9.41 12.64 23.26
CA SER A 242 8.14 12.72 23.97
C SER A 242 7.79 14.22 24.11
N SER A 243 6.85 14.68 23.29
CA SER A 243 6.43 16.08 23.21
C SER A 243 6.07 16.70 24.58
N TYR A 244 5.72 15.86 25.55
CA TYR A 244 5.42 16.29 26.92
C TYR A 244 6.67 16.76 27.69
N TYR A 245 7.81 16.10 27.52
CA TYR A 245 9.04 16.47 28.24
C TYR A 245 9.60 17.79 27.71
N LEU A 246 9.62 17.98 26.40
CA LEU A 246 10.09 19.20 25.76
C LEU A 246 9.10 20.36 25.94
N PHE A 247 7.80 20.08 25.94
CA PHE A 247 6.78 21.13 26.14
C PHE A 247 6.85 21.74 27.54
N SER A 248 7.15 20.96 28.59
CA SER A 248 7.32 21.49 29.94
C SER A 248 8.58 22.35 30.10
N GLU A 249 9.66 21.98 29.41
CA GLU A 249 10.95 22.66 29.47
C GLU A 249 11.03 23.87 28.54
N PHE A 250 10.39 23.82 27.38
CA PHE A 250 10.47 24.83 26.33
C PHE A 250 9.14 25.54 26.02
N LYS A 251 8.16 25.47 26.90
CA LYS A 251 6.83 26.11 26.71
C LYS A 251 6.91 27.58 26.34
N ASN A 252 7.90 28.31 26.88
CA ASN A 252 8.09 29.75 26.65
C ASN A 252 8.95 30.04 25.40
N SER A 253 9.56 29.03 24.82
CA SER A 253 10.53 29.12 23.71
C SER A 253 9.88 29.00 22.33
N LEU A 254 8.64 28.55 22.29
CA LEU A 254 7.82 28.43 21.07
C LEU A 254 6.89 29.65 21.00
N ARG A 255 7.30 30.67 20.29
CA ARG A 255 6.37 31.75 19.90
C ARG A 255 5.69 31.37 18.59
N ILE A 256 4.38 31.38 18.63
CA ILE A 256 3.53 31.18 17.46
C ILE A 256 2.88 32.54 17.20
N ASP A 257 3.58 33.40 16.48
CA ASP A 257 3.04 34.65 15.98
C ASP A 257 2.56 34.47 14.54
N GLY A 258 1.40 34.94 14.23
CA GLY A 258 0.85 34.99 12.88
C GLY A 258 -0.59 34.49 12.77
N ASN A 259 -1.47 35.45 12.54
CA ASN A 259 -2.90 35.22 12.26
C ASN A 259 -3.25 35.51 10.79
N GLU A 260 -2.27 35.66 9.89
CA GLU A 260 -2.56 35.88 8.48
C GLU A 260 -3.20 34.65 7.84
N ASP A 261 -4.44 34.85 7.47
CA ASP A 261 -5.28 33.88 6.79
C ASP A 261 -4.92 33.83 5.30
N LEU A 262 -4.45 32.69 4.82
CA LEU A 262 -4.14 32.51 3.41
C LEU A 262 -5.38 32.28 2.54
N ASN A 263 -6.60 32.34 3.11
CA ASN A 263 -7.90 32.06 2.44
C ASN A 263 -7.92 30.74 1.64
N LYS A 264 -7.09 29.80 2.05
CA LYS A 264 -6.93 28.50 1.38
C LYS A 264 -7.40 27.39 2.32
N ASN A 265 -8.54 26.81 2.01
CA ASN A 265 -9.11 25.70 2.76
C ASN A 265 -8.93 24.40 1.98
N TYR A 266 -8.76 23.30 2.69
CA TYR A 266 -8.80 21.96 2.10
C TYR A 266 -9.53 21.00 3.02
N GLN A 267 -10.03 19.94 2.45
CA GLN A 267 -10.78 18.91 3.15
C GLN A 267 -10.14 17.56 2.90
N ILE A 268 -10.00 16.77 3.95
CA ILE A 268 -9.62 15.36 3.83
C ILE A 268 -10.75 14.46 4.36
N ILE A 269 -10.91 13.32 3.72
CA ILE A 269 -11.66 12.19 4.25
C ILE A 269 -10.62 11.17 4.68
N LEU A 270 -10.55 10.93 5.98
CA LEU A 270 -9.60 10.02 6.60
C LEU A 270 -10.23 8.64 6.74
N GLU A 271 -9.55 7.61 6.24
CA GLU A 271 -9.98 6.22 6.39
C GLU A 271 -9.69 5.67 7.80
N PRO A 272 -10.41 4.64 8.25
CA PRO A 272 -10.16 4.00 9.54
C PRO A 272 -8.84 3.21 9.51
N TYR A 273 -7.78 3.73 10.10
CA TYR A 273 -6.44 3.12 10.08
C TYR A 273 -5.86 2.80 11.46
N LYS A 274 -6.70 2.85 12.50
CA LYS A 274 -6.37 2.44 13.89
C LYS A 274 -5.14 3.13 14.49
N LYS A 275 -4.84 4.36 14.06
CA LYS A 275 -3.80 5.22 14.64
C LYS A 275 -4.44 6.52 15.15
N LYS A 276 -3.66 7.31 15.88
CA LYS A 276 -4.11 8.59 16.47
C LYS A 276 -3.67 9.82 15.67
N TRP A 277 -2.64 9.70 14.85
CA TRP A 277 -2.05 10.81 14.11
C TRP A 277 -2.85 11.13 12.85
N ILE A 278 -3.02 12.42 12.55
CA ILE A 278 -3.85 12.91 11.45
C ILE A 278 -2.96 13.61 10.43
N PRO A 279 -2.96 13.16 9.16
CA PRO A 279 -2.24 13.84 8.10
C PRO A 279 -2.71 15.27 7.89
N SER A 280 -1.78 16.21 7.77
CA SER A 280 -2.10 17.62 7.50
C SER A 280 -0.98 18.31 6.73
N LEU A 281 -1.32 19.32 5.95
CA LEU A 281 -0.33 20.21 5.35
C LEU A 281 0.31 21.09 6.44
N LYS A 282 1.52 21.53 6.18
CA LYS A 282 2.23 22.45 7.08
C LYS A 282 1.40 23.72 7.32
N ASN A 283 1.46 24.25 8.52
CA ASN A 283 0.77 25.47 8.93
C ASN A 283 -0.77 25.41 8.83
N SER A 284 -1.33 24.22 8.95
CA SER A 284 -2.79 24.03 8.97
C SER A 284 -3.39 24.30 10.34
N LYS A 285 -4.64 24.82 10.33
CA LYS A 285 -5.53 24.93 11.48
C LYS A 285 -6.77 24.09 11.18
N LEU A 286 -7.17 23.24 12.12
CA LEU A 286 -8.40 22.45 12.00
C LEU A 286 -9.60 23.37 12.22
N ILE A 287 -10.56 23.35 11.28
CA ILE A 287 -11.82 24.10 11.38
C ILE A 287 -12.92 23.21 11.95
N THR A 288 -12.89 21.90 11.61
CA THR A 288 -13.87 20.93 12.10
C THR A 288 -13.83 20.91 13.63
N ASN A 289 -14.97 21.13 14.26
CA ASN A 289 -15.08 21.12 15.72
C ASN A 289 -15.17 19.67 16.23
N ASP A 290 -14.05 18.98 16.28
CA ASP A 290 -13.92 17.65 16.89
C ASP A 290 -13.10 17.78 18.16
N ILE A 291 -13.78 17.71 19.31
CA ILE A 291 -13.19 17.86 20.66
C ILE A 291 -12.11 16.80 20.94
N GLN A 292 -12.12 15.70 20.21
CA GLN A 292 -11.15 14.63 20.37
C GLN A 292 -9.83 14.89 19.63
N ILE A 293 -9.77 15.88 18.74
CA ILE A 293 -8.58 16.21 17.96
C ILE A 293 -7.88 17.42 18.54
N THR A 294 -6.61 17.26 18.87
CA THR A 294 -5.75 18.32 19.40
C THR A 294 -4.58 18.55 18.46
N LYS A 295 -4.14 19.82 18.35
CA LYS A 295 -2.91 20.15 17.63
C LYS A 295 -1.72 19.92 18.56
N ASP A 296 -0.78 19.08 18.10
CA ASP A 296 0.55 19.02 18.69
C ASP A 296 1.39 20.16 18.12
N TYR A 297 1.55 21.21 18.89
CA TYR A 297 2.27 22.40 18.45
C TYR A 297 3.74 22.15 18.20
N PHE A 298 4.35 21.21 18.92
CA PHE A 298 5.75 20.86 18.77
C PHE A 298 6.00 20.13 17.44
N ASN A 299 5.22 19.11 17.18
CA ASN A 299 5.25 18.36 15.94
C ASN A 299 4.53 19.07 14.77
N GLN A 300 3.80 20.14 15.06
CA GLN A 300 2.95 20.84 14.07
C GLN A 300 2.02 19.88 13.32
N SER A 301 1.52 18.86 14.01
CA SER A 301 0.63 17.83 13.53
C SER A 301 -0.63 17.74 14.37
N PHE A 302 -1.58 16.94 13.98
CA PHE A 302 -2.82 16.74 14.72
C PHE A 302 -2.90 15.31 15.25
N VAL A 303 -3.41 15.19 16.48
CA VAL A 303 -3.54 13.91 17.19
C VAL A 303 -4.94 13.75 17.72
N SER A 304 -5.56 12.60 17.46
CA SER A 304 -6.82 12.20 18.08
C SER A 304 -6.55 11.56 19.45
N ARG A 305 -7.43 11.80 20.42
CA ARG A 305 -7.39 11.13 21.73
C ARG A 305 -7.67 9.64 21.60
N GLU A 306 -8.56 9.26 20.67
CA GLU A 306 -8.95 7.89 20.36
C GLU A 306 -8.35 7.42 19.05
N LEU A 307 -8.31 6.09 18.85
CA LEU A 307 -7.93 5.50 17.58
C LEU A 307 -8.97 5.86 16.52
N ILE A 308 -8.53 6.11 15.30
CA ILE A 308 -9.42 6.38 14.19
C ILE A 308 -9.92 5.06 13.63
N ASP A 309 -11.12 4.67 14.05
CA ASP A 309 -11.81 3.41 13.76
C ASP A 309 -12.95 3.55 12.73
N ARG A 310 -13.26 4.78 12.32
CA ARG A 310 -14.29 5.11 11.32
C ARG A 310 -13.84 6.27 10.45
N LYS A 311 -14.44 6.37 9.26
CA LYS A 311 -14.17 7.50 8.35
C LYS A 311 -14.45 8.83 9.04
N LYS A 312 -13.52 9.77 8.91
CA LYS A 312 -13.66 11.12 9.45
C LYS A 312 -13.43 12.18 8.37
N LYS A 313 -14.38 13.09 8.23
CA LYS A 313 -14.26 14.26 7.37
C LYS A 313 -13.68 15.41 8.16
N LEU A 314 -12.50 15.91 7.74
CA LEU A 314 -11.78 16.99 8.42
C LEU A 314 -11.55 18.14 7.46
N ILE A 315 -11.86 19.36 7.94
CA ILE A 315 -11.66 20.59 7.18
C ILE A 315 -10.55 21.40 7.84
N PHE A 316 -9.58 21.78 7.04
CA PHE A 316 -8.43 22.57 7.46
C PHE A 316 -8.37 23.89 6.71
N LYS A 317 -7.82 24.89 7.40
CA LYS A 317 -7.49 26.19 6.87
C LYS A 317 -5.98 26.38 6.93
N MET A 318 -5.37 26.89 5.88
CA MET A 318 -3.94 27.21 5.87
C MET A 318 -3.72 28.60 6.44
N ASN A 319 -2.80 28.70 7.36
CA ASN A 319 -2.38 29.96 7.95
C ASN A 319 -0.92 30.24 7.60
N LYS A 320 -0.57 31.51 7.48
CA LYS A 320 0.82 31.92 7.55
C LYS A 320 1.18 31.95 9.05
N SER A 321 2.15 31.16 9.45
CA SER A 321 2.62 31.14 10.84
C SER A 321 4.12 31.44 10.86
N ASP A 322 4.47 32.40 11.67
CA ASP A 322 5.86 32.69 11.98
C ASP A 322 6.21 31.93 13.27
N TYR A 323 7.17 31.04 13.17
CA TYR A 323 7.72 30.35 14.33
C TYR A 323 9.07 30.98 14.64
N SER A 324 9.35 31.25 15.92
CA SER A 324 10.68 31.57 16.39
C SER A 324 11.24 30.37 17.16
N LEU A 325 12.50 30.05 16.93
CA LEU A 325 13.25 29.07 17.70
C LEU A 325 14.31 29.82 18.52
N ASP A 326 14.27 29.66 19.82
CA ASP A 326 15.34 30.17 20.68
C ASP A 326 16.60 29.27 20.68
N ASN A 327 17.68 29.73 21.30
CA ASN A 327 18.94 29.03 21.33
C ASN A 327 18.87 27.63 21.99
N PRO A 328 18.15 27.40 23.10
CA PRO A 328 18.01 26.07 23.68
C PRO A 328 17.36 25.07 22.70
N LEU A 329 16.33 25.46 21.98
CA LEU A 329 15.70 24.60 20.97
C LEU A 329 16.58 24.40 19.74
N LYS A 330 17.33 25.42 19.30
CA LYS A 330 18.33 25.27 18.24
C LYS A 330 19.36 24.23 18.62
N ASN A 331 19.90 24.29 19.84
CA ASN A 331 20.84 23.31 20.36
C ASN A 331 20.25 21.91 20.43
N TYR A 332 18.99 21.78 20.87
CA TYR A 332 18.30 20.49 20.87
C TYR A 332 18.24 19.86 19.49
N TYR A 333 17.91 20.64 18.45
CA TYR A 333 17.81 20.12 17.07
C TYR A 333 19.16 19.90 16.38
N THR A 334 20.29 20.08 17.09
CA THR A 334 21.63 19.68 16.65
C THR A 334 22.18 18.49 17.42
N LEU A 335 21.46 17.99 18.45
CA LEU A 335 21.94 16.87 19.27
C LEU A 335 22.06 15.58 18.44
N LEU A 336 23.17 14.89 18.66
CA LEU A 336 23.47 13.58 18.09
C LEU A 336 24.17 12.71 19.15
N PRO A 337 24.03 11.37 19.09
CA PRO A 337 24.75 10.47 19.97
C PRO A 337 26.25 10.46 19.64
N GLU A 338 27.08 10.12 20.61
CA GLU A 338 28.52 10.03 20.43
C GLU A 338 28.97 8.91 19.45
N THR A 339 28.07 7.94 19.22
CA THR A 339 28.29 6.74 18.39
C THR A 339 28.39 7.00 16.88
N ILE A 340 28.36 8.26 16.45
CA ILE A 340 28.45 8.62 15.02
C ILE A 340 29.87 8.33 14.49
N SER A 341 29.91 7.67 13.33
CA SER A 341 31.13 7.28 12.65
C SER A 341 32.12 8.43 12.47
N PRO A 342 33.41 8.22 12.78
CA PRO A 342 34.49 9.20 12.54
C PRO A 342 34.58 9.62 11.07
N LYS A 343 34.38 8.70 10.12
CA LYS A 343 34.41 9.00 8.68
C LYS A 343 33.30 9.99 8.24
N ILE A 344 32.11 9.89 8.84
CA ILE A 344 31.04 10.85 8.57
C ILE A 344 31.42 12.23 9.13
N LYS A 345 31.97 12.27 10.36
CA LYS A 345 32.43 13.53 10.99
C LYS A 345 33.54 14.18 10.17
N GLU A 346 34.48 13.39 9.69
CA GLU A 346 35.60 13.88 8.83
C GLU A 346 35.05 14.46 7.50
N TRP A 347 34.08 13.77 6.88
CA TRP A 347 33.45 14.26 5.65
C TRP A 347 32.77 15.62 5.89
N VAL A 348 32.04 15.78 6.99
CA VAL A 348 31.37 17.05 7.33
C VAL A 348 32.41 18.14 7.54
N ASN A 349 33.47 17.90 8.34
CA ASN A 349 34.51 18.86 8.61
C ASN A 349 35.21 19.33 7.32
N LYS A 350 35.50 18.41 6.40
CA LYS A 350 36.12 18.71 5.11
C LYS A 350 35.21 19.52 4.16
N ASN A 351 33.91 19.33 4.28
CA ASN A 351 32.91 19.96 3.39
C ASN A 351 32.17 21.11 4.05
N ASN A 352 32.45 21.43 5.32
CA ASN A 352 31.77 22.53 6.01
C ASN A 352 32.14 23.86 5.32
N VAL A 353 31.14 24.74 5.23
CA VAL A 353 31.19 26.02 4.52
C VAL A 353 30.52 27.10 5.34
N SER A 354 30.65 28.36 4.90
CA SER A 354 30.22 29.51 5.68
C SER A 354 28.71 29.65 5.81
N THR A 355 27.94 29.12 4.88
CA THR A 355 26.47 29.27 4.88
C THR A 355 25.73 27.92 4.91
N LYS A 356 24.54 27.91 5.53
CA LYS A 356 23.68 26.72 5.60
C LYS A 356 23.29 26.25 4.19
N GLU A 357 22.95 27.20 3.32
CA GLU A 357 22.54 26.94 1.95
C GLU A 357 23.63 26.24 1.13
N GLU A 358 24.87 26.70 1.20
CA GLU A 358 26.00 26.07 0.50
C GLU A 358 26.28 24.66 1.02
N PHE A 359 26.14 24.42 2.32
CA PHE A 359 26.31 23.08 2.87
C PHE A 359 25.23 22.11 2.38
N ILE A 360 23.97 22.57 2.36
CA ILE A 360 22.85 21.81 1.82
C ILE A 360 23.08 21.49 0.34
N GLU A 361 23.55 22.47 -0.44
CA GLU A 361 23.87 22.25 -1.86
C GLU A 361 24.97 21.19 -2.05
N LYS A 362 26.00 21.16 -1.20
CA LYS A 362 27.02 20.10 -1.24
C LYS A 362 26.43 18.71 -0.97
N ILE A 363 25.50 18.59 -0.03
CA ILE A 363 24.81 17.31 0.22
C ILE A 363 24.00 16.92 -1.02
N TYR A 364 23.26 17.86 -1.61
CA TYR A 364 22.49 17.61 -2.84
C TYR A 364 23.38 17.16 -4.01
N LYS A 365 24.50 17.85 -4.23
CA LYS A 365 25.51 17.46 -5.25
C LYS A 365 26.03 16.05 -5.01
N ARG A 366 26.25 15.68 -3.74
CA ARG A 366 26.68 14.33 -3.38
C ARG A 366 25.64 13.28 -3.75
N PHE A 367 24.36 13.53 -3.49
CA PHE A 367 23.29 12.58 -3.82
C PHE A 367 22.95 12.56 -5.32
N SER A 368 23.22 13.63 -6.04
CA SER A 368 22.95 13.75 -7.50
C SER A 368 24.13 13.34 -8.38
N ASP A 369 25.25 12.88 -7.83
CA ASP A 369 26.47 12.52 -8.57
C ASP A 369 26.33 11.27 -9.47
N GLY A 370 25.16 10.66 -9.51
CA GLY A 370 24.84 9.45 -10.28
C GLY A 370 25.25 8.15 -9.59
N SER A 371 25.89 8.20 -8.42
CA SER A 371 26.32 7.00 -7.69
C SER A 371 25.29 6.49 -6.68
N TYR A 372 24.26 7.29 -6.36
CA TYR A 372 23.19 6.93 -5.42
C TYR A 372 21.96 6.41 -6.12
N PHE A 373 21.32 5.39 -5.53
CA PHE A 373 20.14 4.74 -6.09
C PHE A 373 18.98 4.74 -5.09
N TYR A 374 17.80 5.05 -5.59
CA TYR A 374 16.56 4.90 -4.83
C TYR A 374 16.06 3.46 -4.95
N ASN A 375 16.03 2.73 -3.85
CA ASN A 375 15.64 1.33 -3.79
C ASN A 375 14.62 1.12 -2.67
N LEU A 376 13.48 0.48 -2.98
CA LEU A 376 12.41 0.21 -2.01
C LEU A 376 12.79 -0.84 -0.95
N SER A 377 13.75 -1.71 -1.25
CA SER A 377 14.17 -2.82 -0.38
C SER A 377 15.69 -2.93 -0.33
N PRO A 378 16.38 -1.91 0.22
CA PRO A 378 17.83 -1.92 0.32
C PRO A 378 18.30 -2.99 1.30
N GLN A 379 19.40 -3.69 0.99
CA GLN A 379 20.02 -4.67 1.89
C GLN A 379 20.84 -3.97 2.98
N ILE A 380 20.54 -4.29 4.25
CA ILE A 380 21.24 -3.72 5.41
C ILE A 380 22.15 -4.79 6.00
N ASN A 381 23.45 -4.69 5.74
CA ASN A 381 24.45 -5.67 6.20
C ASN A 381 25.52 -5.09 7.12
N SER A 382 25.24 -4.01 7.85
CA SER A 382 26.25 -3.31 8.64
C SER A 382 25.73 -2.77 9.97
N ASN A 383 26.55 -2.83 11.02
CA ASN A 383 26.26 -2.20 12.31
C ASN A 383 26.26 -0.66 12.23
N ASN A 384 27.07 -0.09 11.31
CA ASN A 384 27.09 1.35 11.00
C ASN A 384 26.25 1.64 9.75
N LYS A 385 24.95 1.64 9.92
CA LYS A 385 23.96 1.71 8.82
C LYS A 385 24.15 2.97 7.96
N TYR A 386 24.30 4.16 8.57
CA TYR A 386 24.47 5.43 7.85
C TYR A 386 25.85 5.55 7.17
N GLU A 387 26.94 5.07 7.80
CA GLU A 387 28.24 5.02 7.14
C GLU A 387 28.21 4.13 5.92
N ASN A 388 27.62 2.93 6.06
CA ASN A 388 27.51 2.00 4.95
C ASN A 388 26.67 2.58 3.80
N PHE A 389 25.53 3.20 4.10
CA PHE A 389 24.72 3.87 3.10
C PHE A 389 25.49 4.97 2.39
N PHE A 390 26.16 5.86 3.13
CA PHE A 390 26.74 7.06 2.57
C PHE A 390 28.03 6.82 1.76
N PHE A 391 28.83 5.81 2.12
CA PHE A 391 30.12 5.56 1.47
C PHE A 391 30.15 4.31 0.59
N ASN A 392 29.38 3.26 0.94
CA ASN A 392 29.51 1.94 0.34
C ASN A 392 28.30 1.55 -0.54
N SER A 393 27.16 1.23 0.07
CA SER A 393 25.99 0.71 -0.67
C SER A 393 25.35 1.74 -1.59
N LYS A 394 25.24 2.98 -1.11
CA LYS A 394 24.62 4.11 -1.81
C LYS A 394 23.20 3.80 -2.35
N GLU A 395 22.57 2.80 -1.78
CA GLU A 395 21.22 2.38 -2.08
C GLU A 395 20.36 2.54 -0.85
N GLY A 396 19.21 3.25 -0.98
CA GLY A 396 18.33 3.52 0.14
C GLY A 396 16.94 3.95 -0.30
N TYR A 397 15.99 3.86 0.63
CA TYR A 397 14.66 4.39 0.49
C TYR A 397 14.59 5.81 1.12
N CYS A 398 13.43 6.46 1.17
CA CYS A 398 13.32 7.86 1.60
C CYS A 398 13.91 8.13 2.99
N GLU A 399 13.76 7.21 3.95
CA GLU A 399 14.28 7.35 5.31
C GLU A 399 15.82 7.32 5.39
N TYR A 400 16.49 6.66 4.45
CA TYR A 400 17.96 6.67 4.37
C TYR A 400 18.47 8.06 4.00
N TYR A 401 17.86 8.65 2.98
CA TYR A 401 18.24 9.98 2.49
C TYR A 401 17.87 11.07 3.49
N ALA A 402 16.65 11.04 4.03
CA ALA A 402 16.21 12.02 5.02
C ALA A 402 17.00 11.93 6.32
N GLY A 403 17.24 10.70 6.83
CA GLY A 403 18.02 10.47 8.04
C GLY A 403 19.49 10.87 7.88
N MET A 404 20.12 10.49 6.75
CA MET A 404 21.50 10.89 6.47
C MET A 404 21.65 12.39 6.31
N PHE A 405 20.69 13.04 5.61
CA PHE A 405 20.68 14.48 5.45
C PHE A 405 20.62 15.21 6.80
N VAL A 406 19.69 14.80 7.70
CA VAL A 406 19.56 15.39 9.03
C VAL A 406 20.80 15.12 9.88
N LEU A 407 21.41 13.95 9.78
CA LEU A 407 22.65 13.62 10.48
C LEU A 407 23.80 14.54 10.03
N LEU A 408 23.98 14.76 8.72
CA LEU A 408 25.01 15.64 8.18
C LEU A 408 24.80 17.10 8.59
N THR A 409 23.56 17.60 8.50
CA THR A 409 23.24 18.97 8.86
C THR A 409 23.42 19.22 10.36
N ARG A 410 23.05 18.26 11.22
CA ARG A 410 23.28 18.36 12.68
C ARG A 410 24.77 18.35 13.05
N LEU A 411 25.57 17.54 12.38
CA LEU A 411 27.04 17.55 12.56
C LEU A 411 27.67 18.88 12.15
N ALA A 412 27.05 19.62 11.21
CA ALA A 412 27.41 20.97 10.83
C ALA A 412 26.74 22.05 11.68
N GLU A 413 26.19 21.68 12.85
CA GLU A 413 25.48 22.57 13.79
C GLU A 413 24.26 23.29 13.19
N ILE A 414 23.66 22.73 12.14
CA ILE A 414 22.46 23.25 11.51
C ILE A 414 21.24 22.53 12.09
N PRO A 415 20.33 23.25 12.80
CA PRO A 415 19.14 22.65 13.40
C PRO A 415 18.26 22.03 12.34
N SER A 416 17.98 20.72 12.50
CA SER A 416 17.24 19.94 11.51
C SER A 416 16.47 18.78 12.13
N ARG A 417 15.46 18.27 11.44
CA ARG A 417 14.61 17.16 11.89
C ARG A 417 14.03 16.37 10.72
N ILE A 418 13.69 15.11 10.96
CA ILE A 418 12.99 14.28 9.98
C ILE A 418 11.49 14.47 10.17
N VAL A 419 10.77 14.63 9.07
CA VAL A 419 9.31 14.64 9.04
C VAL A 419 8.86 13.46 8.21
N THR A 420 7.83 12.77 8.68
CA THR A 420 7.20 11.67 7.96
C THR A 420 5.74 11.98 7.71
N GLY A 421 5.24 11.41 6.63
CA GLY A 421 3.87 11.59 6.22
C GLY A 421 3.59 10.94 4.89
N TYR A 422 2.80 11.60 4.06
CA TYR A 422 2.41 11.12 2.74
C TYR A 422 2.74 12.19 1.69
N TYR A 423 3.25 11.76 0.53
CA TYR A 423 3.63 12.65 -0.54
C TYR A 423 3.00 12.24 -1.88
N GLY A 424 2.48 13.23 -2.61
CA GLY A 424 2.02 13.08 -3.98
C GLY A 424 0.56 12.63 -4.10
N GLY A 425 0.27 11.37 -3.83
CA GLY A 425 -1.06 10.77 -4.04
C GLY A 425 -1.43 10.60 -5.52
N ASP A 426 -2.48 9.82 -5.78
CA ASP A 426 -3.03 9.58 -7.11
C ASP A 426 -4.17 10.55 -7.41
N LEU A 427 -4.06 11.33 -8.51
CA LEU A 427 -5.10 12.26 -8.93
C LEU A 427 -6.24 11.50 -9.63
N ASN A 428 -7.45 11.62 -9.10
CA ASN A 428 -8.65 11.26 -9.82
C ASN A 428 -9.16 12.50 -10.59
N GLU A 429 -8.90 12.53 -11.90
CA GLU A 429 -9.25 13.68 -12.74
C GLU A 429 -10.75 13.95 -12.83
N ILE A 430 -11.59 12.91 -12.63
CA ILE A 430 -13.05 13.03 -12.79
C ILE A 430 -13.68 13.64 -11.56
N GLY A 431 -13.27 13.13 -10.38
CA GLY A 431 -13.73 13.62 -9.09
C GLY A 431 -12.95 14.86 -8.61
N ASN A 432 -11.87 15.22 -9.30
CA ASN A 432 -10.94 16.31 -8.94
C ASN A 432 -10.47 16.21 -7.48
N PHE A 433 -10.02 15.00 -7.09
CA PHE A 433 -9.50 14.73 -5.76
C PHE A 433 -8.20 13.92 -5.83
N PHE A 434 -7.37 13.98 -4.79
CA PHE A 434 -6.22 13.12 -4.65
C PHE A 434 -6.51 12.00 -3.63
N GLN A 435 -6.16 10.77 -4.00
CA GLN A 435 -6.22 9.61 -3.15
C GLN A 435 -4.83 9.26 -2.64
N PHE A 436 -4.67 9.16 -1.33
CA PHE A 436 -3.41 8.82 -0.68
C PHE A 436 -3.47 7.41 -0.12
N LYS A 437 -2.50 6.59 -0.50
CA LYS A 437 -2.36 5.20 -0.10
C LYS A 437 -1.18 5.00 0.82
N GLN A 438 -1.09 3.85 1.46
CA GLN A 438 0.02 3.54 2.35
C GLN A 438 1.38 3.56 1.62
N LYS A 439 1.44 3.19 0.34
CA LYS A 439 2.63 3.27 -0.50
C LYS A 439 3.14 4.70 -0.75
N ASP A 440 2.30 5.72 -0.54
CA ASP A 440 2.68 7.13 -0.66
C ASP A 440 3.37 7.66 0.60
N THR A 441 3.62 6.76 1.58
CA THR A 441 4.38 7.08 2.79
C THR A 441 5.77 7.58 2.41
N HIS A 442 6.15 8.74 2.97
CA HIS A 442 7.38 9.41 2.62
C HIS A 442 8.05 10.05 3.84
N ALA A 443 9.38 10.17 3.76
CA ALA A 443 10.19 10.86 4.75
C ALA A 443 11.01 11.97 4.07
N TRP A 444 11.05 13.14 4.71
CA TRP A 444 11.83 14.29 4.26
C TRP A 444 12.47 15.00 5.44
N ALA A 445 13.38 15.94 5.18
CA ALA A 445 14.00 16.77 6.19
C ALA A 445 13.31 18.14 6.30
N GLU A 446 13.38 18.73 7.48
CA GLU A 446 13.16 20.17 7.70
C GLU A 446 14.41 20.76 8.34
N VAL A 447 14.84 21.91 7.82
CA VAL A 447 15.98 22.69 8.32
C VAL A 447 15.49 24.05 8.81
N TRP A 448 16.04 24.51 9.92
CA TRP A 448 15.72 25.81 10.47
C TRP A 448 16.54 26.95 9.84
N PHE A 449 15.83 27.96 9.35
CA PHE A 449 16.38 29.25 8.92
C PHE A 449 15.75 30.36 9.73
N ASP A 450 16.56 31.25 10.28
CA ASP A 450 16.07 32.27 11.23
C ASP A 450 15.03 33.21 10.61
N GLU A 451 15.13 33.51 9.31
CA GLU A 451 14.21 34.39 8.60
C GLU A 451 12.98 33.67 8.00
N ARG A 452 13.06 32.34 7.80
CA ARG A 452 12.05 31.55 7.07
C ARG A 452 11.40 30.45 7.92
N GLY A 453 11.90 30.26 9.14
CA GLY A 453 11.49 29.16 10.01
C GLY A 453 11.90 27.79 9.50
N TRP A 454 11.13 26.77 9.77
CA TRP A 454 11.36 25.41 9.25
C TRP A 454 11.12 25.35 7.74
N VAL A 455 12.15 25.05 6.97
CA VAL A 455 12.10 24.89 5.52
C VAL A 455 12.17 23.41 5.18
N ARG A 456 11.20 22.93 4.38
CA ARG A 456 11.18 21.55 3.86
C ARG A 456 12.29 21.35 2.85
N ILE A 457 13.05 20.29 3.04
CA ILE A 457 14.10 19.85 2.13
C ILE A 457 13.93 18.35 1.93
N ASP A 458 13.65 17.95 0.69
CA ASP A 458 13.50 16.54 0.35
C ASP A 458 14.75 16.07 -0.42
N PRO A 459 15.66 15.35 0.25
CA PRO A 459 16.93 14.95 -0.36
C PRO A 459 16.76 13.87 -1.44
N THR A 460 15.62 13.18 -1.49
CA THR A 460 15.34 12.19 -2.55
C THR A 460 15.17 12.83 -3.92
N ARG A 461 14.80 14.11 -3.97
CA ARG A 461 14.72 14.88 -5.22
C ARG A 461 16.07 15.13 -5.91
N ALA A 462 17.17 14.91 -5.19
CA ALA A 462 18.51 15.00 -5.78
C ALA A 462 18.83 13.77 -6.66
N ILE A 463 18.12 12.66 -6.51
CA ILE A 463 18.42 11.41 -7.19
C ILE A 463 17.93 11.48 -8.63
N PRO A 464 18.80 11.20 -9.63
CA PRO A 464 18.38 11.16 -11.03
C PRO A 464 17.32 10.08 -11.28
N ASN A 465 16.34 10.36 -12.14
CA ASN A 465 15.27 9.42 -12.49
C ASN A 465 15.81 8.08 -13.03
N SER A 466 16.97 8.08 -13.68
CA SER A 466 17.66 6.88 -14.15
C SER A 466 18.11 5.93 -13.04
N ASN A 467 18.25 6.45 -11.82
CA ASN A 467 18.78 5.72 -10.66
C ASN A 467 17.69 5.21 -9.73
N ILE A 468 16.43 5.23 -10.17
CA ILE A 468 15.31 4.66 -9.43
C ILE A 468 15.19 3.17 -9.80
N ARG A 469 15.52 2.27 -8.85
CA ARG A 469 15.52 0.81 -9.03
C ARG A 469 14.22 0.20 -8.53
N ASN A 470 13.79 -0.89 -9.19
CA ASN A 470 12.63 -1.75 -8.86
C ASN A 470 11.24 -1.09 -8.93
N SER A 471 10.37 -1.63 -9.77
CA SER A 471 8.91 -1.38 -9.93
C SER A 471 8.42 0.09 -9.95
N LEU A 472 9.18 1.05 -9.38
CA LEU A 472 8.87 2.48 -9.43
C LEU A 472 9.04 3.08 -10.82
N ASN A 473 9.90 2.53 -11.69
CA ASN A 473 9.94 2.96 -13.09
C ASN A 473 8.57 2.77 -13.78
N ASN A 474 7.81 1.76 -13.36
CA ASN A 474 6.42 1.61 -13.79
C ASN A 474 5.46 2.60 -13.09
N TYR A 475 5.77 3.04 -11.86
CA TYR A 475 4.92 3.96 -11.11
C TYR A 475 5.09 5.42 -11.56
N PHE A 476 6.33 5.88 -11.78
CA PHE A 476 6.59 7.26 -12.21
C PHE A 476 6.48 7.45 -13.73
N VAL A 477 6.88 6.46 -14.54
CA VAL A 477 6.83 6.54 -16.01
C VAL A 477 5.46 6.17 -16.57
N ASN A 478 4.70 5.29 -15.94
CA ASN A 478 3.38 4.88 -16.41
C ASN A 478 2.26 5.85 -16.00
N ASN A 479 2.42 6.64 -14.95
CA ASN A 479 1.44 7.68 -14.63
C ASN A 479 1.39 8.81 -15.67
N ASP A 480 2.50 9.08 -16.37
CA ASP A 480 2.51 10.07 -17.45
C ASP A 480 2.12 9.49 -18.83
N LYS A 481 2.22 8.17 -19.04
CA LYS A 481 1.90 7.54 -20.33
C LYS A 481 0.60 6.72 -20.36
N PHE A 482 0.07 6.31 -19.21
CA PHE A 482 -1.15 5.50 -19.17
C PHE A 482 -2.45 6.32 -19.30
N SER A 483 -2.37 7.64 -19.18
CA SER A 483 -3.52 8.52 -19.41
C SER A 483 -3.87 8.74 -20.88
N SER A 484 -3.02 8.34 -21.82
CA SER A 484 -3.18 8.72 -23.24
C SER A 484 -3.55 7.61 -24.22
N SER A 485 -3.64 6.36 -23.81
CA SER A 485 -4.04 5.31 -24.76
C SER A 485 -4.76 4.16 -24.06
N ILE A 486 -6.04 4.10 -24.19
CA ILE A 486 -6.96 2.99 -24.42
C ILE A 486 -8.40 3.29 -23.93
N PHE A 487 -8.65 4.15 -22.92
CA PHE A 487 -10.03 4.37 -22.43
C PHE A 487 -10.45 5.84 -22.34
N SER A 488 -10.60 6.50 -23.51
CA SER A 488 -11.27 7.81 -23.62
C SER A 488 -12.80 7.70 -23.62
N ASN A 489 -13.38 6.81 -22.84
CA ASN A 489 -14.84 6.72 -22.77
C ASN A 489 -15.36 7.34 -21.48
N ASN A 490 -15.90 8.54 -21.57
CA ASN A 490 -16.55 9.32 -20.49
C ASN A 490 -17.57 8.52 -19.68
N PHE A 491 -18.14 7.45 -20.25
CA PHE A 491 -19.11 6.60 -19.59
C PHE A 491 -18.55 5.82 -18.39
N PHE A 492 -17.39 5.21 -18.53
CA PHE A 492 -16.73 4.49 -17.40
C PHE A 492 -16.22 5.43 -16.31
N LYS A 493 -15.88 6.63 -16.70
CA LYS A 493 -15.49 7.70 -15.78
C LYS A 493 -16.67 8.13 -14.89
N ILE A 494 -17.85 8.32 -15.42
CA ILE A 494 -19.07 8.69 -14.69
C ILE A 494 -19.50 7.58 -13.73
N ILE A 495 -19.40 6.32 -14.14
CA ILE A 495 -19.73 5.16 -13.29
C ILE A 495 -18.81 5.07 -12.08
N ASN A 496 -17.49 5.24 -12.25
CA ASN A 496 -16.54 5.23 -11.12
C ASN A 496 -16.75 6.41 -10.16
N PHE A 497 -17.19 7.56 -10.65
CA PHE A 497 -17.57 8.69 -9.81
C PHE A 497 -18.79 8.37 -8.93
N TYR A 498 -19.85 7.80 -9.54
CA TYR A 498 -21.08 7.45 -8.81
C TYR A 498 -20.83 6.41 -7.70
N PHE A 499 -20.03 5.38 -7.97
CA PHE A 499 -19.76 4.31 -7.01
C PHE A 499 -18.81 4.66 -5.88
N ASN A 500 -17.98 5.70 -6.04
CA ASN A 500 -17.06 6.14 -4.99
C ASN A 500 -17.61 7.30 -4.12
N TYR A 501 -18.73 7.95 -4.51
CA TYR A 501 -19.16 9.21 -3.89
C TYR A 501 -20.65 9.35 -3.56
N VAL A 502 -21.48 8.36 -3.89
CA VAL A 502 -22.90 8.38 -3.54
C VAL A 502 -23.14 7.38 -2.42
N ASP A 503 -22.68 7.75 -1.22
CA ASP A 503 -23.15 7.31 0.10
C ASP A 503 -22.84 8.41 1.13
#